data_2d3d3db0073f30d4f8fbf761ca588d74
#
_entry.id   2d3d3db0073f30d4f8fbf761ca588d74
#
_cell.length_a   1.000
_cell.length_b   1.000
_cell.length_c   1.000
_cell.angle_alpha   90.00
_cell.angle_beta   90.00
_cell.angle_gamma   90.00
#
_symmetry.space_group_name_H-M   'P 1'
#
loop_
_entity.id
_entity.type
_entity.pdbx_description
1 polymer ?
#
loop_
_entity_poly.entity_id
_entity_poly.type
_entity_poly.pdbx_seq_one_letter_code
_entity_poly.pdbx_strand_id
1 'polypeptide(L)'
;MKFFQLLLSLFILIACANPKAFKPVSQYPPDPWVKGYANPNDCIGGETLAASKFVLPIYPRRAFKSGRQGWVLVKLNVDEYGETKDIIIERSLPGGLFDVPVNKAINQWKFDPPQNGEMKNCRVLIRFRAGEVSLGR
;
A
#
# COMPACT_ATOMS: atom_id res chain seq x y z
N MET A 1 3.52 58.14 40.26
CA MET A 1 2.50 57.31 39.67
C MET A 1 3.13 56.49 38.56
N LYS A 2 3.30 55.21 38.80
CA LYS A 2 3.93 54.30 37.83
C LYS A 2 2.86 53.58 37.05
N PHE A 3 2.73 53.92 35.78
CA PHE A 3 1.84 53.20 34.86
C PHE A 3 2.50 51.85 34.52
N PHE A 4 1.91 50.80 35.03
CA PHE A 4 2.28 49.42 34.69
C PHE A 4 1.48 49.03 33.43
N GLN A 5 2.12 49.19 32.28
CA GLN A 5 1.53 48.66 31.02
C GLN A 5 1.70 47.15 30.98
N LEU A 6 0.60 46.48 31.22
CA LEU A 6 0.48 45.02 31.01
C LEU A 6 0.38 44.78 29.53
N LEU A 7 1.50 44.48 28.89
CA LEU A 7 1.53 43.96 27.50
C LEU A 7 0.98 42.52 27.51
N LEU A 8 -0.29 42.42 27.25
CA LEU A 8 -0.95 41.11 27.00
C LEU A 8 -0.51 40.62 25.63
N SER A 9 0.57 39.82 25.62
CA SER A 9 0.98 39.10 24.41
C SER A 9 -0.06 38.07 24.04
N LEU A 10 -0.90 38.44 23.09
CA LEU A 10 -1.84 37.54 22.45
C LEU A 10 -1.05 36.56 21.56
N PHE A 11 -0.66 35.42 22.14
CA PHE A 11 -0.15 34.29 21.37
C PHE A 11 -1.32 33.74 20.51
N ILE A 12 -1.37 34.18 19.28
CA ILE A 12 -2.23 33.56 18.27
C ILE A 12 -1.56 32.22 17.93
N LEU A 13 -2.02 31.16 18.57
CA LEU A 13 -1.75 29.79 18.15
C LEU A 13 -2.42 29.61 16.77
N ILE A 14 -1.64 29.87 15.73
CA ILE A 14 -2.01 29.44 14.39
C ILE A 14 -1.93 27.92 14.43
N ALA A 15 -3.05 27.28 14.76
CA ALA A 15 -3.23 25.86 14.53
C ALA A 15 -3.10 25.66 13.03
N CYS A 16 -1.92 25.21 12.57
CA CYS A 16 -1.75 24.68 11.24
C CYS A 16 -2.68 23.47 11.12
N ALA A 17 -3.91 23.71 10.74
CA ALA A 17 -4.82 22.65 10.32
C ALA A 17 -4.12 21.93 9.18
N ASN A 18 -3.71 20.69 9.42
CA ASN A 18 -3.06 19.87 8.42
C ASN A 18 -4.11 19.55 7.33
N PRO A 19 -4.10 20.24 6.17
CA PRO A 19 -5.22 20.19 5.23
C PRO A 19 -5.31 18.87 4.46
N LYS A 20 -4.57 17.84 4.86
CA LYS A 20 -4.36 16.60 4.12
C LYS A 20 -4.71 15.34 4.91
N ALA A 21 -5.53 15.44 5.95
CA ALA A 21 -6.02 14.24 6.62
C ALA A 21 -6.95 13.45 5.69
N PHE A 22 -6.70 12.16 5.55
CA PHE A 22 -7.62 11.25 4.83
C PHE A 22 -8.95 11.17 5.57
N LYS A 23 -10.04 11.39 4.83
CA LYS A 23 -11.42 11.26 5.37
C LYS A 23 -12.12 10.15 4.60
N PRO A 24 -12.33 8.96 5.20
CA PRO A 24 -13.01 7.87 4.52
C PRO A 24 -14.47 8.24 4.23
N VAL A 25 -14.91 8.02 2.99
CA VAL A 25 -16.31 8.20 2.55
C VAL A 25 -17.09 6.91 2.69
N SER A 26 -16.39 5.77 2.61
CA SER A 26 -16.98 4.44 2.73
C SER A 26 -16.16 3.58 3.67
N GLN A 27 -16.82 2.53 4.18
CA GLN A 27 -16.12 1.49 4.92
C GLN A 27 -15.07 0.80 4.04
N TYR A 28 -13.95 0.39 4.63
CA TYR A 28 -12.97 -0.43 3.93
C TYR A 28 -13.60 -1.78 3.58
N PRO A 29 -13.54 -2.22 2.31
CA PRO A 29 -14.10 -3.50 1.91
C PRO A 29 -13.35 -4.65 2.58
N PRO A 30 -14.06 -5.75 2.97
CA PRO A 30 -13.38 -6.92 3.53
C PRO A 30 -12.27 -7.43 2.61
N ASP A 31 -11.18 -7.89 3.23
CA ASP A 31 -10.10 -8.52 2.46
C ASP A 31 -10.61 -9.74 1.71
N PRO A 32 -10.08 -9.99 0.51
CA PRO A 32 -10.48 -11.16 -0.26
C PRO A 32 -10.01 -12.43 0.44
N TRP A 33 -10.86 -13.44 0.45
CA TRP A 33 -10.40 -14.78 0.77
C TRP A 33 -9.55 -15.31 -0.39
N VAL A 34 -8.33 -15.76 -0.09
CA VAL A 34 -7.41 -16.33 -1.07
C VAL A 34 -7.16 -17.78 -0.71
N LYS A 35 -7.58 -18.69 -1.60
CA LYS A 35 -7.27 -20.11 -1.45
C LYS A 35 -5.74 -20.30 -1.49
N GLY A 36 -5.20 -20.99 -0.51
CA GLY A 36 -3.76 -21.26 -0.46
C GLY A 36 -2.97 -20.34 0.48
N TYR A 37 -3.59 -19.34 1.12
CA TYR A 37 -2.91 -18.57 2.18
C TYR A 37 -2.40 -19.43 3.34
N ALA A 38 -2.93 -20.62 3.47
CA ALA A 38 -2.52 -21.59 4.50
C ALA A 38 -1.60 -22.69 3.96
N ASN A 39 -1.24 -22.67 2.68
CA ASN A 39 -0.38 -23.68 2.09
C ASN A 39 1.09 -23.19 2.13
N PRO A 40 1.97 -23.86 2.91
CA PRO A 40 3.36 -23.43 3.04
C PRO A 40 4.17 -23.52 1.73
N ASN A 41 3.67 -24.22 0.73
CA ASN A 41 4.31 -24.34 -0.58
C ASN A 41 3.89 -23.25 -1.57
N ASP A 42 2.86 -22.47 -1.23
CA ASP A 42 2.47 -21.34 -2.08
C ASP A 42 3.36 -20.13 -1.78
N CYS A 43 3.83 -19.50 -2.84
CA CYS A 43 4.54 -18.24 -2.73
C CYS A 43 3.55 -17.14 -2.38
N ILE A 44 3.31 -16.94 -1.09
CA ILE A 44 2.42 -15.90 -0.59
C ILE A 44 3.26 -14.85 0.11
N GLY A 45 3.16 -13.65 -0.42
CA GLY A 45 3.99 -12.51 -0.17
C GLY A 45 4.57 -12.31 1.21
N GLY A 46 5.80 -12.06 1.28
CA GLY A 46 6.51 -11.44 2.38
C GLY A 46 7.36 -12.36 3.24
N GLU A 47 6.94 -13.56 3.59
CA GLU A 47 7.75 -14.42 4.47
C GLU A 47 8.74 -15.31 3.72
N THR A 48 8.41 -15.69 2.49
CA THR A 48 9.25 -16.52 1.62
C THR A 48 10.03 -15.75 0.57
N LEU A 49 9.69 -14.48 0.37
CA LEU A 49 10.35 -13.59 -0.59
C LEU A 49 11.13 -12.52 0.15
N ALA A 50 12.46 -12.64 0.15
CA ALA A 50 13.33 -11.57 0.63
C ALA A 50 13.43 -10.49 -0.45
N ALA A 51 12.77 -9.36 -0.24
CA ALA A 51 12.85 -8.24 -1.15
C ALA A 51 14.15 -7.47 -0.95
N SER A 52 14.98 -7.41 -1.99
CA SER A 52 16.18 -6.58 -2.05
C SER A 52 15.86 -5.14 -2.44
N LYS A 53 14.80 -4.93 -3.22
CA LYS A 53 14.23 -3.62 -3.55
C LYS A 53 12.72 -3.69 -3.48
N PHE A 54 12.16 -2.84 -2.64
CA PHE A 54 10.73 -2.76 -2.43
C PHE A 54 10.22 -1.33 -2.60
N VAL A 55 9.20 -1.15 -3.41
CA VAL A 55 8.55 0.14 -3.67
C VAL A 55 7.07 0.01 -3.34
N LEU A 56 6.58 0.78 -2.37
CA LEU A 56 5.15 0.86 -2.10
C LEU A 56 4.42 1.61 -3.22
N PRO A 57 3.25 1.15 -3.64
CA PRO A 57 2.40 1.94 -4.52
C PRO A 57 2.05 3.30 -3.91
N ILE A 58 1.93 4.31 -4.75
CA ILE A 58 1.47 5.62 -4.32
C ILE A 58 -0.05 5.63 -4.25
N TYR A 59 -0.61 6.10 -3.13
CA TYR A 59 -2.05 6.29 -3.01
C TYR A 59 -2.53 7.31 -4.06
N PRO A 60 -3.47 6.97 -4.95
CA PRO A 60 -3.92 7.90 -5.99
C PRO A 60 -4.54 9.16 -5.39
N ARG A 61 -4.10 10.33 -5.83
CA ARG A 61 -4.56 11.62 -5.28
C ARG A 61 -6.09 11.78 -5.33
N ARG A 62 -6.73 11.33 -6.39
CA ARG A 62 -8.20 11.38 -6.52
C ARG A 62 -8.87 10.50 -5.48
N ALA A 63 -8.38 9.26 -5.31
CA ALA A 63 -8.91 8.34 -4.30
C ALA A 63 -8.69 8.87 -2.88
N PHE A 64 -7.51 9.42 -2.61
CA PHE A 64 -7.20 10.03 -1.32
C PHE A 64 -8.13 11.21 -1.01
N LYS A 65 -8.28 12.15 -1.94
CA LYS A 65 -9.14 13.33 -1.77
C LYS A 65 -10.63 12.97 -1.62
N SER A 66 -11.07 11.92 -2.30
CA SER A 66 -12.45 11.45 -2.23
C SER A 66 -12.69 10.41 -1.14
N GLY A 67 -11.71 10.13 -0.29
CA GLY A 67 -11.83 9.19 0.83
C GLY A 67 -12.09 7.75 0.43
N ARG A 68 -11.66 7.33 -0.76
CA ARG A 68 -11.91 5.99 -1.28
C ARG A 68 -10.80 5.03 -0.85
N GLN A 69 -11.22 3.87 -0.39
CA GLN A 69 -10.37 2.80 0.13
C GLN A 69 -10.59 1.52 -0.66
N GLY A 70 -9.64 0.60 -0.57
CA GLY A 70 -9.78 -0.69 -1.21
C GLY A 70 -8.51 -1.51 -1.19
N TRP A 71 -8.47 -2.52 -2.02
CA TRP A 71 -7.33 -3.43 -2.12
C TRP A 71 -7.16 -3.96 -3.54
N VAL A 72 -5.98 -4.45 -3.80
CA VAL A 72 -5.60 -5.14 -5.05
C VAL A 72 -4.93 -6.45 -4.69
N LEU A 73 -5.44 -7.54 -5.23
CA LEU A 73 -4.82 -8.86 -5.16
C LEU A 73 -4.05 -9.12 -6.45
N VAL A 74 -2.75 -9.29 -6.31
CA VAL A 74 -1.84 -9.51 -7.44
C VAL A 74 -1.28 -10.91 -7.41
N LYS A 75 -1.21 -11.54 -8.57
CA LYS A 75 -0.43 -12.74 -8.81
C LYS A 75 0.78 -12.39 -9.66
N LEU A 76 1.93 -12.92 -9.30
CA LEU A 76 3.19 -12.72 -10.03
C LEU A 76 4.10 -13.94 -9.92
N ASN A 77 5.08 -14.01 -10.79
CA ASN A 77 6.19 -14.93 -10.68
C ASN A 77 7.47 -14.16 -10.32
N VAL A 78 8.40 -14.84 -9.70
CA VAL A 78 9.75 -14.31 -9.46
C VAL A 78 10.74 -15.22 -10.19
N ASP A 79 11.52 -14.67 -11.10
CA ASP A 79 12.47 -15.44 -11.87
C ASP A 79 13.74 -15.82 -11.06
N GLU A 80 14.59 -16.60 -11.65
CA GLU A 80 15.86 -17.05 -11.05
C GLU A 80 16.82 -15.92 -10.66
N TYR A 81 16.62 -14.72 -11.22
CA TYR A 81 17.40 -13.52 -10.90
C TYR A 81 16.74 -12.63 -9.84
N GLY A 82 15.56 -13.00 -9.36
CA GLY A 82 14.78 -12.22 -8.38
C GLY A 82 13.94 -11.11 -9.00
N GLU A 83 13.72 -11.12 -10.32
CA GLU A 83 12.86 -10.14 -10.98
C GLU A 83 11.41 -10.61 -11.07
N THR A 84 10.50 -9.65 -10.97
CA THR A 84 9.07 -9.92 -11.11
C THR A 84 8.69 -10.18 -12.57
N LYS A 85 7.92 -11.23 -12.80
CA LYS A 85 7.41 -11.63 -14.11
C LYS A 85 5.91 -11.95 -14.02
N ASP A 86 5.25 -11.93 -15.18
CA ASP A 86 3.86 -12.36 -15.34
C ASP A 86 2.91 -11.73 -14.30
N ILE A 87 3.04 -10.43 -14.10
CA ILE A 87 2.24 -9.67 -13.13
C ILE A 87 0.79 -9.61 -13.61
N ILE A 88 -0.12 -10.15 -12.83
CA ILE A 88 -1.56 -10.17 -13.11
C ILE A 88 -2.32 -9.64 -11.91
N ILE A 89 -3.18 -8.66 -12.11
CA ILE A 89 -4.17 -8.28 -11.11
C ILE A 89 -5.30 -9.29 -11.16
N GLU A 90 -5.39 -10.16 -10.16
CA GLU A 90 -6.44 -11.17 -10.09
C GLU A 90 -7.79 -10.57 -9.70
N ARG A 91 -7.79 -9.67 -8.74
CA ARG A 91 -8.97 -8.93 -8.28
C ARG A 91 -8.56 -7.58 -7.71
N SER A 92 -9.44 -6.61 -7.84
CA SER A 92 -9.31 -5.32 -7.18
C SER A 92 -10.68 -4.80 -6.76
N LEU A 93 -10.71 -4.07 -5.65
CA LEU A 93 -11.93 -3.47 -5.16
C LEU A 93 -11.63 -2.08 -4.56
N PRO A 94 -12.30 -1.01 -5.00
CA PRO A 94 -13.14 -0.92 -6.20
C PRO A 94 -12.36 -1.24 -7.48
N GLY A 95 -13.03 -1.85 -8.45
CA GLY A 95 -12.37 -2.33 -9.67
C GLY A 95 -11.62 -1.23 -10.41
N GLY A 96 -10.34 -1.46 -10.70
CA GLY A 96 -9.48 -0.60 -11.49
C GLY A 96 -8.93 0.64 -10.78
N LEU A 97 -9.46 1.03 -9.62
CA LEU A 97 -9.11 2.30 -8.96
C LEU A 97 -7.63 2.37 -8.56
N PHE A 98 -7.08 1.27 -8.09
CA PHE A 98 -5.71 1.18 -7.56
C PHE A 98 -4.77 0.35 -8.44
N ASP A 99 -5.21 -0.14 -9.57
CA ASP A 99 -4.48 -1.08 -10.41
C ASP A 99 -3.20 -0.45 -11.01
N VAL A 100 -3.31 0.76 -11.54
CA VAL A 100 -2.17 1.44 -12.18
C VAL A 100 -1.00 1.68 -11.22
N PRO A 101 -1.20 2.28 -10.03
CA PRO A 101 -0.11 2.48 -9.08
C PRO A 101 0.48 1.16 -8.58
N VAL A 102 -0.33 0.12 -8.44
CA VAL A 102 0.14 -1.22 -8.05
C VAL A 102 1.04 -1.81 -9.11
N ASN A 103 0.61 -1.85 -10.38
CA ASN A 103 1.44 -2.34 -11.47
C ASN A 103 2.76 -1.58 -11.57
N LYS A 104 2.72 -0.25 -11.47
CA LYS A 104 3.92 0.58 -11.52
C LYS A 104 4.91 0.28 -10.40
N ALA A 105 4.42 0.01 -9.20
CA ALA A 105 5.26 -0.30 -8.06
C ALA A 105 5.88 -1.70 -8.19
N ILE A 106 5.06 -2.73 -8.49
CA ILE A 106 5.49 -4.13 -8.56
C ILE A 106 6.53 -4.35 -9.65
N ASN A 107 6.44 -3.67 -10.77
CA ASN A 107 7.44 -3.74 -11.83
C ASN A 107 8.84 -3.27 -11.39
N GLN A 108 8.93 -2.54 -10.28
CA GLN A 108 10.19 -2.07 -9.72
C GLN A 108 10.72 -2.95 -8.59
N TRP A 109 9.94 -3.92 -8.13
CA TRP A 109 10.36 -4.83 -7.06
C TRP A 109 11.47 -5.74 -7.55
N LYS A 110 12.41 -5.98 -6.65
CA LYS A 110 13.44 -7.00 -6.82
C LYS A 110 13.55 -7.83 -5.57
N PHE A 111 13.74 -9.10 -5.76
CA PHE A 111 13.87 -10.07 -4.69
C PHE A 111 15.29 -10.66 -4.73
N ASP A 112 15.71 -11.25 -3.62
CA ASP A 112 16.89 -12.10 -3.65
C ASP A 112 16.59 -13.31 -4.54
N PRO A 113 17.56 -13.77 -5.34
CA PRO A 113 17.36 -14.92 -6.19
C PRO A 113 16.83 -16.12 -5.41
N PRO A 114 15.70 -16.72 -5.83
CA PRO A 114 15.15 -17.88 -5.15
C PRO A 114 16.14 -19.07 -5.17
N GLN A 115 16.27 -19.78 -4.05
CA GLN A 115 17.22 -20.88 -3.93
C GLN A 115 16.90 -22.08 -4.84
N ASN A 116 15.62 -22.26 -5.17
CA ASN A 116 15.11 -23.39 -5.95
C ASN A 116 14.71 -22.99 -7.38
N GLY A 117 15.31 -21.92 -7.92
CA GLY A 117 14.95 -21.40 -9.22
C GLY A 117 13.74 -20.46 -9.19
N GLU A 118 12.91 -20.47 -10.22
CA GLU A 118 11.76 -19.60 -10.35
C GLU A 118 10.68 -19.91 -9.29
N MET A 119 10.09 -18.87 -8.71
CA MET A 119 8.90 -18.98 -7.86
C MET A 119 7.66 -18.58 -8.66
N LYS A 120 6.66 -19.46 -8.70
CA LYS A 120 5.42 -19.26 -9.47
C LYS A 120 4.22 -19.00 -8.58
N ASN A 121 3.24 -18.30 -9.16
CA ASN A 121 1.95 -18.05 -8.54
C ASN A 121 2.04 -17.39 -7.15
N CYS A 122 3.00 -16.49 -7.00
CA CYS A 122 3.10 -15.68 -5.80
C CYS A 122 1.93 -14.71 -5.73
N ARG A 123 1.24 -14.64 -4.61
CA ARG A 123 0.13 -13.72 -4.39
C ARG A 123 0.47 -12.68 -3.35
N VAL A 124 0.13 -11.45 -3.64
CA VAL A 124 0.35 -10.31 -2.75
C VAL A 124 -0.95 -9.51 -2.67
N LEU A 125 -1.41 -9.26 -1.45
CA LEU A 125 -2.54 -8.36 -1.20
C LEU A 125 -1.99 -6.97 -0.83
N ILE A 126 -2.38 -5.97 -1.60
CA ILE A 126 -2.01 -4.58 -1.35
C ILE A 126 -3.25 -3.83 -0.92
N ARG A 127 -3.20 -3.25 0.29
CA ARG A 127 -4.30 -2.51 0.89
C ARG A 127 -4.07 -1.02 0.80
N PHE A 128 -5.13 -0.31 0.42
CA PHE A 128 -5.23 1.15 0.42
C PHE A 128 -6.28 1.53 1.46
N ARG A 129 -5.85 1.76 2.69
CA ARG A 129 -6.73 1.98 3.83
C ARG A 129 -6.32 3.20 4.62
N ALA A 130 -7.28 4.04 5.00
CA ALA A 130 -7.06 5.24 5.80
C ALA A 130 -5.98 6.20 5.26
N GLY A 131 -5.81 6.23 3.92
CA GLY A 131 -4.81 7.04 3.26
C GLY A 131 -3.41 6.45 3.21
N GLU A 132 -3.24 5.24 3.72
CA GLU A 132 -1.96 4.51 3.75
C GLU A 132 -2.00 3.27 2.86
N VAL A 133 -0.81 2.84 2.44
CA VAL A 133 -0.65 1.60 1.67
C VAL A 133 0.10 0.60 2.52
N SER A 134 -0.41 -0.63 2.56
CA SER A 134 0.20 -1.73 3.30
C SER A 134 0.10 -3.04 2.53
N LEU A 135 1.00 -3.97 2.85
CA LEU A 135 0.89 -5.34 2.36
C LEU A 135 0.10 -6.19 3.34
N GLY A 136 -0.78 -7.04 2.78
CA GLY A 136 -1.47 -8.06 3.53
C GLY A 136 -0.65 -9.34 3.65
N ARG A 137 -0.76 -9.95 4.82
CA ARG A 137 -0.35 -11.34 5.05
C ARG A 137 -1.49 -12.27 4.72
#